data_1ab38f74bb58acbf5c2c0b391db38927
#
_entry.id   1ab38f74bb58acbf5c2c0b391db38927
#
_cell.length_a   1.000
_cell.length_b   1.000
_cell.length_c   1.000
_cell.angle_alpha   90.00
_cell.angle_beta   90.00
_cell.angle_gamma   90.00
#
_symmetry.space_group_name_H-M   'P 1'
#
loop_
_entity.id
_entity.type
_entity.pdbx_description
1 polymer ?
#
loop_
_entity_poly.entity_id
_entity_poly.type
_entity_poly.pdbx_seq_one_letter_code
_entity_poly.pdbx_strand_id
1 'polypeptide(L)' 'MNAKEFFYTVAQMRAAQKQFFKTRDPLALRAARKLENVVDYEIERVRTITQS' A
#
# COMPACT_ATOMS: atom_id res chain seq x y z
N MET A 1 -8.38 -6.69 6.50
CA MET A 1 -8.56 -7.24 5.13
C MET A 1 -8.04 -8.67 5.08
N ASN A 2 -8.54 -9.47 4.15
CA ASN A 2 -8.04 -10.84 3.99
C ASN A 2 -6.76 -10.85 3.13
N ALA A 3 -6.15 -12.03 2.98
CA ALA A 3 -4.88 -12.14 2.26
C ALA A 3 -4.98 -11.70 0.80
N LYS A 4 -6.09 -12.01 0.15
CA LYS A 4 -6.31 -11.62 -1.25
C LYS A 4 -6.41 -10.11 -1.39
N GLU A 5 -7.18 -9.47 -0.51
CA GLU A 5 -7.32 -8.01 -0.52
C GLU A 5 -5.99 -7.33 -0.23
N PHE A 6 -5.24 -7.87 0.74
CA PHE A 6 -3.92 -7.34 1.08
C PHE A 6 -2.98 -7.43 -0.13
N PHE A 7 -2.97 -8.58 -0.80
CA PHE A 7 -2.15 -8.77 -1.99
C PHE A 7 -2.49 -7.74 -3.06
N TYR A 8 -3.78 -7.53 -3.34
CA TYR A 8 -4.20 -6.55 -4.32
C TYR A 8 -3.78 -5.14 -3.95
N THR A 9 -3.94 -4.79 -2.68
CA THR A 9 -3.56 -3.46 -2.21
C THR A 9 -2.07 -3.21 -2.37
N VAL A 10 -1.24 -4.19 -2.01
CA VAL A 10 0.21 -4.09 -2.18
C VAL A 10 0.57 -3.99 -3.67
N ALA A 11 -0.08 -4.79 -4.51
CA ALA A 11 0.18 -4.75 -5.95
C ALA A 11 -0.15 -3.38 -6.54
N GLN A 12 -1.27 -2.79 -6.14
CA GLN A 12 -1.66 -1.45 -6.58
C GLN A 12 -0.68 -0.39 -6.08
N MET A 13 -0.23 -0.51 -4.83
CA MET A 13 0.76 0.38 -4.26
C MET A 13 2.05 0.35 -5.09
N ARG A 14 2.53 -0.84 -5.40
CA ARG A 14 3.76 -0.97 -6.20
C ARG A 14 3.58 -0.42 -7.61
N ALA A 15 2.42 -0.66 -8.22
CA ALA A 15 2.12 -0.11 -9.55
C ALA A 15 2.13 1.42 -9.53
N ALA A 16 1.53 2.02 -8.51
CA ALA A 16 1.52 3.48 -8.38
C ALA A 16 2.93 4.04 -8.16
N GLN A 17 3.75 3.36 -7.34
CA GLN A 17 5.14 3.76 -7.13
C GLN A 17 5.94 3.73 -8.42
N LYS A 18 5.80 2.65 -9.19
CA LYS A 18 6.50 2.52 -10.48
C LYS A 18 6.04 3.59 -11.46
N GLN A 19 4.76 3.89 -11.48
CA GLN A 19 4.21 4.92 -12.34
C GLN A 19 4.80 6.29 -11.99
N PHE A 20 4.90 6.59 -10.70
CA PHE A 20 5.51 7.85 -10.26
C PHE A 20 6.98 7.93 -10.68
N PHE A 21 7.75 6.86 -10.47
CA PHE A 21 9.16 6.86 -10.87
C PHE A 21 9.33 7.06 -12.37
N LYS A 22 8.38 6.58 -13.16
CA LYS A 22 8.43 6.69 -14.61
C LYS A 22 8.03 8.08 -15.10
N THR A 23 6.96 8.65 -14.56
CA THR A 23 6.35 9.88 -15.08
C THR A 23 6.53 11.09 -14.16
N ARG A 24 6.86 10.87 -12.88
CA ARG A 24 6.92 11.91 -11.84
C ARG A 24 5.60 12.64 -11.67
N ASP A 25 4.50 11.99 -12.01
CA ASP A 25 3.15 12.55 -11.89
C ASP A 25 2.77 12.66 -10.40
N PRO A 26 2.44 13.88 -9.90
CA PRO A 26 2.03 14.04 -8.51
C PRO A 26 0.80 13.22 -8.12
N LEU A 27 -0.09 12.94 -9.07
CA LEU A 27 -1.26 12.10 -8.79
C LEU A 27 -0.85 10.67 -8.49
N ALA A 28 0.14 10.15 -9.22
CA ALA A 28 0.67 8.82 -8.95
C ALA A 28 1.34 8.77 -7.57
N LEU A 29 2.05 9.83 -7.18
CA LEU A 29 2.67 9.90 -5.86
C LEU A 29 1.62 9.89 -4.75
N ARG A 30 0.53 10.65 -4.91
CA ARG A 30 -0.56 10.68 -3.94
C ARG A 30 -1.22 9.32 -3.80
N ALA A 31 -1.46 8.66 -4.94
CA ALA A 31 -2.05 7.32 -4.94
C ALA A 31 -1.14 6.33 -4.22
N ALA A 32 0.16 6.38 -4.50
CA ALA A 32 1.14 5.52 -3.85
C ALA A 32 1.14 5.73 -2.34
N ARG A 33 1.19 6.99 -1.88
CA ARG A 33 1.20 7.30 -0.45
C ARG A 33 -0.06 6.86 0.26
N LYS A 34 -1.22 7.05 -0.38
CA LYS A 34 -2.48 6.61 0.20
C LYS A 34 -2.49 5.10 0.38
N LEU A 35 -2.02 4.36 -0.62
CA LEU A 35 -1.97 2.91 -0.56
C LEU A 35 -0.91 2.43 0.45
N GLU A 36 0.23 3.12 0.54
CA GLU A 36 1.23 2.83 1.55
C GLU A 36 0.66 2.96 2.96
N ASN A 37 -0.14 4.00 3.22
CA ASN A 37 -0.77 4.19 4.51
C ASN A 37 -1.74 3.06 4.83
N VAL A 38 -2.52 2.60 3.85
CA VAL A 38 -3.43 1.47 4.03
C VAL A 38 -2.66 0.20 4.37
N VAL A 39 -1.58 -0.06 3.63
CA VAL A 39 -0.73 -1.24 3.88
C VAL A 39 -0.10 -1.16 5.26
N ASP A 40 0.46 -0.01 5.62
CA ASP A 40 1.10 0.18 6.92
C ASP A 40 0.11 -0.02 8.07
N TYR A 41 -1.11 0.51 7.94
CA TYR A 41 -2.15 0.32 8.92
C TYR A 41 -2.48 -1.16 9.11
N GLU A 42 -2.61 -1.88 8.01
CA GLU A 42 -2.92 -3.31 8.07
C GLU A 42 -1.80 -4.11 8.70
N ILE A 43 -0.55 -3.78 8.37
CA ILE A 43 0.61 -4.44 8.97
C ILE A 43 0.62 -4.22 10.48
N GLU A 44 0.39 -3.00 10.94
CA GLU A 44 0.35 -2.70 12.37
C GLU A 44 -0.79 -3.42 13.07
N ARG A 45 -1.96 -3.48 12.43
CA ARG A 45 -3.11 -4.19 12.98
C ARG A 45 -2.81 -5.67 13.19
N VAL A 46 -2.24 -6.31 12.18
CA VAL A 46 -1.90 -7.74 12.26
C VAL A 46 -0.77 -7.97 13.26
N ARG A 47 0.22 -7.11 13.26
CA ARG A 47 1.33 -7.21 14.21
C ARG A 47 0.84 -7.15 15.64
N THR A 48 -0.07 -6.21 15.95
CA THR A 48 -0.63 -6.06 17.28
C THR A 48 -1.37 -7.31 17.70
N ILE A 49 -2.18 -7.88 16.82
CA ILE A 49 -2.93 -9.11 17.09
C ILE A 49 -1.96 -10.28 17.32
N THR A 50 -0.93 -10.37 16.51
CA THR A 50 0.03 -11.48 16.57
C THR A 50 0.89 -11.42 17.84
N GLN A 51 1.21 -10.20 18.30
CA GLN A 51 2.07 -10.01 19.48
C GLN A 51 1.32 -10.08 20.81
N SER A 52 -0.01 -10.02 20.78
CA SER A 52 -0.84 -10.14 21.98
C SER A 52 -1.18 -11.60 22.35
#